data_b95d9e298f101e792a029be1754361e7
#
_entry.id   b95d9e298f101e792a029be1754361e7
#
_cell.length_a   1.000
_cell.length_b   1.000
_cell.length_c   1.000
_cell.angle_alpha   90.00
_cell.angle_beta   90.00
_cell.angle_gamma   90.00
#
_symmetry.space_group_name_H-M   'P 1'
#
loop_
_entity.id
_entity.type
_entity.pdbx_description
1 polymer ?
#
loop_
_entity_poly.entity_id
_entity_poly.type
_entity_poly.pdbx_seq_one_letter_code
_entity_poly.pdbx_strand_id
1 'polypeptide(L)'
;MEGQEPFVSIRLQPLEIGTVLVLNDVRFERSSSVLDARFQPDLEQLVRTMLRSEIRIRIAGHTDVEGSVERNQLLSEERAQTVAQFLEAYGIATDRMETVGYGMSQPIASNDTAEGRARNRRTEIEIIQ
;
A
#
# COMPACT_ATOMS: atom_id res chain seq x y z
N MET A 1 12.61 25.07 7.35
CA MET A 1 12.51 24.66 7.33
C MET A 1 12.03 24.23 7.20
N GLU A 2 12.23 24.17 7.32
CA GLU A 2 11.90 23.65 7.23
C GLU A 2 11.33 23.04 7.36
N GLY A 3 11.14 22.94 7.33
CA GLY A 3 10.56 22.32 7.30
C GLY A 3 10.12 21.75 7.74
N GLN A 4 10.17 21.82 8.33
CA GLN A 4 9.45 21.02 8.90
C GLN A 4 8.18 20.57 8.67
N GLU A 5 8.00 19.93 8.23
CA GLU A 5 6.81 19.55 7.64
C GLU A 5 6.12 18.49 8.38
N PRO A 6 4.82 18.28 8.17
CA PRO A 6 4.03 17.33 8.94
C PRO A 6 4.50 15.91 8.86
N PHE A 7 5.12 15.53 7.77
CA PHE A 7 5.64 14.20 7.72
C PHE A 7 7.10 14.17 7.92
N VAL A 8 7.54 15.01 8.79
CA VAL A 8 8.92 15.08 9.19
C VAL A 8 9.43 13.72 9.59
N SER A 9 8.62 12.92 10.27
CA SER A 9 9.09 11.61 10.71
C SER A 9 9.52 10.74 9.54
N ILE A 10 8.76 10.76 8.45
CA ILE A 10 9.12 9.96 7.28
C ILE A 10 10.40 10.47 6.67
N ARG A 11 10.54 11.77 6.57
CA ARG A 11 11.72 12.35 5.93
C ARG A 11 12.96 12.25 6.79
N LEU A 12 12.81 12.32 8.08
CA LEU A 12 13.95 12.25 8.98
C LEU A 12 14.47 10.84 9.14
N GLN A 13 13.64 9.86 8.88
CA GLN A 13 14.07 8.49 9.00
C GLN A 13 14.74 8.06 7.72
N PRO A 14 15.85 7.36 7.80
CA PRO A 14 16.44 6.78 6.61
C PRO A 14 15.44 5.82 5.96
N LEU A 15 15.42 5.83 4.62
CA LEU A 15 14.59 4.90 3.88
C LEU A 15 15.35 3.60 3.78
N GLU A 16 15.14 2.74 4.75
CA GLU A 16 15.88 1.50 4.83
C GLU A 16 15.11 0.38 4.18
N ILE A 17 15.84 -0.56 3.62
CA ILE A 17 15.24 -1.78 3.09
C ILE A 17 14.48 -2.45 4.22
N GLY A 18 13.26 -2.89 3.92
CA GLY A 18 12.40 -3.52 4.90
C GLY A 18 11.39 -2.59 5.56
N THR A 19 11.52 -1.28 5.36
CA THR A 19 10.52 -0.34 5.86
C THR A 19 9.20 -0.59 5.14
N VAL A 20 8.11 -0.68 5.91
CA VAL A 20 6.78 -0.99 5.37
C VAL A 20 5.82 0.14 5.71
N LEU A 21 5.12 0.63 4.69
CA LEU A 21 4.01 1.55 4.85
C LEU A 21 2.72 0.76 4.65
N VAL A 22 1.79 0.86 5.59
CA VAL A 22 0.54 0.11 5.54
C VAL A 22 -0.61 1.03 5.17
N LEU A 23 -1.33 0.68 4.11
CA LEU A 23 -2.57 1.36 3.72
C LEU A 23 -3.72 0.43 4.02
N ASN A 24 -4.58 0.81 4.96
CA ASN A 24 -5.70 -0.02 5.36
C ASN A 24 -6.79 -0.01 4.30
N ASP A 25 -7.75 -0.93 4.43
CA ASP A 25 -8.83 -1.11 3.48
C ASP A 25 -9.61 0.18 3.22
N VAL A 26 -9.70 1.05 4.21
CA VAL A 26 -10.41 2.33 4.04
C VAL A 26 -9.82 3.18 2.92
N ARG A 27 -8.62 2.84 2.43
CA ARG A 27 -7.99 3.52 1.29
C ARG A 27 -8.67 3.17 -0.04
N PHE A 28 -9.53 2.16 -0.04
CA PHE A 28 -10.27 1.72 -1.22
C PHE A 28 -11.75 1.78 -0.93
N GLU A 29 -12.54 1.92 -1.98
CA GLU A 29 -13.97 1.76 -1.84
C GLU A 29 -14.26 0.30 -1.51
N ARG A 30 -15.33 0.08 -0.74
CA ARG A 30 -15.64 -1.23 -0.19
C ARG A 30 -15.72 -2.28 -1.31
N SER A 31 -15.07 -3.42 -1.08
CA SER A 31 -15.03 -4.55 -2.01
C SER A 31 -14.58 -4.14 -3.42
N SER A 32 -13.73 -3.14 -3.49
CA SER A 32 -13.32 -2.57 -4.77
C SER A 32 -11.81 -2.35 -4.77
N SER A 33 -11.26 -2.22 -5.96
CA SER A 33 -9.89 -1.79 -6.16
C SER A 33 -9.80 -0.31 -6.48
N VAL A 34 -10.94 0.42 -6.42
CA VAL A 34 -10.93 1.85 -6.68
C VAL A 34 -10.42 2.58 -5.44
N LEU A 35 -9.37 3.37 -5.63
CA LEU A 35 -8.73 4.08 -4.52
C LEU A 35 -9.63 5.19 -4.00
N ASP A 36 -9.79 5.25 -2.67
CA ASP A 36 -10.56 6.30 -2.04
C ASP A 36 -9.77 7.61 -2.10
N ALA A 37 -10.38 8.66 -2.63
CA ALA A 37 -9.70 9.94 -2.83
C ALA A 37 -9.19 10.55 -1.52
N ARG A 38 -9.79 10.19 -0.38
CA ARG A 38 -9.36 10.73 0.91
C ARG A 38 -7.93 10.34 1.27
N PHE A 39 -7.40 9.31 0.63
CA PHE A 39 -6.08 8.79 0.97
C PHE A 39 -5.03 9.11 -0.08
N GLN A 40 -5.40 9.87 -1.10
CA GLN A 40 -4.43 10.29 -2.09
C GLN A 40 -3.26 11.08 -1.48
N PRO A 41 -3.48 11.93 -0.45
CA PRO A 41 -2.34 12.65 0.14
C PRO A 41 -1.23 11.74 0.66
N ASP A 42 -1.56 10.58 1.22
CA ASP A 42 -0.53 9.64 1.69
C ASP A 42 0.32 9.13 0.53
N LEU A 43 -0.34 8.81 -0.58
CA LEU A 43 0.36 8.32 -1.75
C LEU A 43 1.14 9.43 -2.45
N GLU A 44 0.62 10.65 -2.44
CA GLU A 44 1.36 11.79 -3.01
C GLU A 44 2.63 12.04 -2.23
N GLN A 45 2.59 11.82 -0.93
CA GLN A 45 3.79 11.94 -0.13
C GLN A 45 4.82 10.88 -0.51
N LEU A 46 4.37 9.66 -0.72
CA LEU A 46 5.25 8.60 -1.17
C LEU A 46 5.87 8.96 -2.53
N VAL A 47 5.08 9.54 -3.42
CA VAL A 47 5.59 10.01 -4.72
C VAL A 47 6.73 10.98 -4.51
N ARG A 48 6.53 11.99 -3.65
CA ARG A 48 7.58 12.99 -3.41
C ARG A 48 8.86 12.35 -2.88
N THR A 49 8.70 11.36 -2.00
CA THR A 49 9.84 10.63 -1.46
C THR A 49 10.56 9.86 -2.56
N MET A 50 9.81 9.16 -3.39
CA MET A 50 10.41 8.35 -4.44
C MET A 50 11.07 9.19 -5.52
N LEU A 51 10.53 10.38 -5.80
CA LEU A 51 11.13 11.27 -6.80
C LEU A 51 12.47 11.85 -6.33
N ARG A 52 12.72 11.84 -5.02
CA ARG A 52 13.96 12.35 -4.43
C ARG A 52 14.96 11.25 -4.12
N SER A 53 14.65 10.03 -4.48
CA SER A 53 15.48 8.89 -4.11
C SER A 53 15.48 7.89 -5.25
N GLU A 54 16.23 6.80 -5.06
CA GLU A 54 16.26 5.73 -6.04
C GLU A 54 15.73 4.43 -5.46
N ILE A 55 14.89 4.52 -4.43
CA ILE A 55 14.33 3.33 -3.80
C ILE A 55 13.44 2.58 -4.77
N ARG A 56 13.36 1.28 -4.53
CA ARG A 56 12.41 0.40 -5.21
C ARG A 56 11.46 -0.17 -4.16
N ILE A 57 10.23 -0.40 -4.57
CA ILE A 57 9.19 -0.82 -3.63
C ILE A 57 8.47 -2.06 -4.15
N ARG A 58 7.92 -2.82 -3.20
CA ARG A 58 6.96 -3.88 -3.50
C ARG A 58 5.62 -3.49 -2.91
N ILE A 59 4.59 -3.55 -3.74
CA ILE A 59 3.22 -3.23 -3.34
C ILE A 59 2.48 -4.54 -3.22
N ALA A 60 2.03 -4.88 -2.01
CA ALA A 60 1.41 -6.17 -1.71
C ALA A 60 -0.01 -5.97 -1.21
N GLY A 61 -0.97 -6.55 -1.91
CA GLY A 61 -2.38 -6.49 -1.52
C GLY A 61 -2.75 -7.67 -0.65
N HIS A 62 -3.62 -7.42 0.32
CA HIS A 62 -4.09 -8.43 1.27
C HIS A 62 -5.58 -8.27 1.51
N THR A 63 -6.25 -9.38 1.80
CA THR A 63 -7.67 -9.39 2.15
C THR A 63 -7.86 -10.11 3.48
N ASP A 64 -9.10 -10.05 4.00
CA ASP A 64 -9.48 -10.94 5.08
C ASP A 64 -9.98 -12.27 4.49
N VAL A 65 -10.65 -13.09 5.31
CA VAL A 65 -11.07 -14.42 4.88
C VAL A 65 -12.51 -14.47 4.36
N GLU A 66 -13.18 -13.33 4.24
CA GLU A 66 -14.55 -13.31 3.75
C GLU A 66 -14.56 -13.40 2.23
N GLY A 67 -15.44 -14.29 1.71
CA GLY A 67 -15.53 -14.50 0.29
C GLY A 67 -14.68 -15.66 -0.16
N SER A 68 -14.61 -15.86 -1.47
CA SER A 68 -13.86 -16.98 -2.03
C SER A 68 -12.37 -16.68 -2.09
N VAL A 69 -11.56 -17.73 -2.06
CA VAL A 69 -10.12 -17.60 -2.17
C VAL A 69 -9.75 -16.94 -3.50
N GLU A 70 -10.39 -17.38 -4.57
CA GLU A 70 -10.09 -16.88 -5.92
C GLU A 70 -10.42 -15.40 -6.05
N ARG A 71 -11.58 -14.98 -5.54
CA ARG A 71 -11.98 -13.60 -5.63
C ARG A 71 -11.05 -12.71 -4.79
N ASN A 72 -10.68 -13.18 -3.60
CA ASN A 72 -9.79 -12.40 -2.75
C ASN A 72 -8.39 -12.29 -3.34
N GLN A 73 -7.93 -13.36 -3.98
CA GLN A 73 -6.65 -13.30 -4.67
C GLN A 73 -6.67 -12.25 -5.77
N LEU A 74 -7.71 -12.25 -6.60
CA LEU A 74 -7.83 -11.28 -7.68
C LEU A 74 -7.95 -9.86 -7.14
N LEU A 75 -8.79 -9.67 -6.12
CA LEU A 75 -9.00 -8.34 -5.54
C LEU A 75 -7.70 -7.77 -4.97
N SER A 76 -6.91 -8.61 -4.29
CA SER A 76 -5.65 -8.17 -3.72
C SER A 76 -4.66 -7.75 -4.81
N GLU A 77 -4.62 -8.49 -5.93
CA GLU A 77 -3.78 -8.13 -7.06
C GLU A 77 -4.22 -6.81 -7.67
N GLU A 78 -5.53 -6.64 -7.84
CA GLU A 78 -6.06 -5.41 -8.43
C GLU A 78 -5.78 -4.19 -7.56
N ARG A 79 -5.88 -4.35 -6.25
CA ARG A 79 -5.59 -3.25 -5.33
C ARG A 79 -4.13 -2.85 -5.40
N ALA A 80 -3.23 -3.82 -5.46
CA ALA A 80 -1.82 -3.52 -5.60
C ALA A 80 -1.55 -2.77 -6.90
N GLN A 81 -2.18 -3.19 -7.99
CA GLN A 81 -2.01 -2.54 -9.27
C GLN A 81 -2.58 -1.14 -9.29
N THR A 82 -3.70 -0.91 -8.60
CA THR A 82 -4.27 0.44 -8.51
C THR A 82 -3.28 1.40 -7.87
N VAL A 83 -2.61 0.97 -6.81
CA VAL A 83 -1.60 1.81 -6.17
C VAL A 83 -0.44 2.07 -7.12
N ALA A 84 0.03 1.03 -7.82
CA ALA A 84 1.13 1.20 -8.77
C ALA A 84 0.75 2.17 -9.88
N GLN A 85 -0.47 2.08 -10.39
CA GLN A 85 -0.93 2.98 -11.45
C GLN A 85 -1.01 4.42 -10.98
N PHE A 86 -1.43 4.63 -9.72
CA PHE A 86 -1.44 5.97 -9.15
C PHE A 86 -0.03 6.54 -9.13
N LEU A 87 0.94 5.76 -8.64
CA LEU A 87 2.33 6.22 -8.57
C LEU A 87 2.90 6.46 -9.95
N GLU A 88 2.58 5.59 -10.90
CA GLU A 88 3.04 5.75 -12.27
C GLU A 88 2.51 7.03 -12.89
N ALA A 89 1.26 7.36 -12.64
CA ALA A 89 0.66 8.58 -13.16
C ALA A 89 1.35 9.83 -12.64
N TYR A 90 2.03 9.73 -11.50
CA TYR A 90 2.78 10.84 -10.91
C TYR A 90 4.26 10.79 -11.26
N GLY A 91 4.67 9.90 -12.15
CA GLY A 91 6.02 9.91 -12.68
C GLY A 91 6.96 8.85 -12.15
N ILE A 92 6.46 7.89 -11.37
CA ILE A 92 7.31 6.82 -10.87
C ILE A 92 7.40 5.73 -11.95
N ALA A 93 8.61 5.39 -12.35
CA ALA A 93 8.82 4.39 -13.39
C ALA A 93 8.40 3.00 -12.91
N THR A 94 7.82 2.22 -13.83
CA THR A 94 7.29 0.91 -13.45
C THR A 94 8.38 -0.05 -13.01
N ASP A 95 9.61 0.10 -13.46
CA ASP A 95 10.70 -0.77 -13.07
C ASP A 95 11.16 -0.52 -11.62
N ARG A 96 10.61 0.47 -10.95
CA ARG A 96 10.87 0.71 -9.53
C ARG A 96 9.81 0.11 -8.63
N MET A 97 8.81 -0.57 -9.19
CA MET A 97 7.68 -1.08 -8.46
C MET A 97 7.43 -2.53 -8.82
N GLU A 98 7.22 -3.38 -7.80
CA GLU A 98 6.70 -4.72 -7.97
C GLU A 98 5.31 -4.77 -7.36
N THR A 99 4.40 -5.52 -7.95
CA THR A 99 3.07 -5.71 -7.39
C THR A 99 2.84 -7.19 -7.14
N VAL A 100 2.18 -7.49 -6.02
CA VAL A 100 1.82 -8.86 -5.70
C VAL A 100 0.52 -8.85 -4.91
N GLY A 101 -0.31 -9.87 -5.12
CA GLY A 101 -1.52 -10.09 -4.34
C GLY A 101 -1.35 -11.35 -3.53
N TYR A 102 -1.51 -11.25 -2.23
CA TYR A 102 -1.43 -12.40 -1.35
C TYR A 102 -2.80 -12.95 -0.97
N GLY A 103 -3.88 -12.25 -1.37
CA GLY A 103 -5.21 -12.68 -0.99
C GLY A 103 -5.33 -12.73 0.53
N MET A 104 -5.85 -13.83 1.04
CA MET A 104 -6.05 -13.99 2.48
C MET A 104 -4.96 -14.83 3.15
N SER A 105 -3.83 -15.04 2.47
CA SER A 105 -2.82 -15.99 2.95
C SER A 105 -1.90 -15.43 4.02
N GLN A 106 -1.89 -14.12 4.25
CA GLN A 106 -0.94 -13.52 5.21
C GLN A 106 -1.64 -12.56 6.16
N PRO A 107 -2.46 -13.10 7.08
CA PRO A 107 -3.14 -12.24 8.05
C PRO A 107 -2.15 -11.67 9.07
N ILE A 108 -2.45 -10.46 9.55
CA ILE A 108 -1.68 -9.83 10.63
C ILE A 108 -2.50 -9.72 11.90
N ALA A 109 -3.77 -10.11 11.85
CA ALA A 109 -4.67 -10.04 12.99
C ALA A 109 -5.67 -11.17 12.90
N SER A 110 -6.47 -11.35 13.95
CA SER A 110 -7.47 -12.40 13.98
C SER A 110 -8.58 -12.12 12.98
N ASN A 111 -8.96 -13.13 12.21
CA ASN A 111 -10.12 -13.06 11.34
C ASN A 111 -11.43 -13.33 12.08
N ASP A 112 -11.35 -13.64 13.38
CA ASP A 112 -12.54 -13.92 14.18
C ASP A 112 -13.26 -12.66 14.63
N THR A 113 -12.61 -11.51 14.56
CA THR A 113 -13.21 -10.24 14.97
C THR A 113 -13.27 -9.29 13.79
N ALA A 114 -14.25 -8.37 13.85
CA ALA A 114 -14.38 -7.36 12.80
C ALA A 114 -13.15 -6.46 12.75
N GLU A 115 -12.60 -6.12 13.91
CA GLU A 115 -11.40 -5.29 13.95
C GLU A 115 -10.20 -5.99 13.33
N GLY A 116 -10.06 -7.29 13.63
CA GLY A 116 -8.96 -8.06 13.06
C GLY A 116 -9.08 -8.20 11.55
N ARG A 117 -10.30 -8.46 11.07
CA ARG A 117 -10.53 -8.53 9.62
C ARG A 117 -10.21 -7.20 8.95
N ALA A 118 -10.61 -6.08 9.58
CA ALA A 118 -10.31 -4.77 9.01
C ALA A 118 -8.81 -4.53 8.91
N ARG A 119 -8.03 -5.00 9.87
CA ARG A 119 -6.58 -4.86 9.82
C ARG A 119 -5.96 -5.75 8.75
N ASN A 120 -6.57 -6.88 8.45
CA ASN A 120 -6.08 -7.78 7.42
C ASN A 120 -6.35 -7.24 6.01
N ARG A 121 -7.38 -6.42 5.84
CA ARG A 121 -7.69 -5.78 4.57
C ARG A 121 -6.78 -4.57 4.41
N ARG A 122 -5.65 -4.78 3.75
CA ARG A 122 -4.63 -3.74 3.64
C ARG A 122 -3.80 -3.92 2.38
N THR A 123 -3.11 -2.84 2.01
CA THR A 123 -2.03 -2.89 1.01
C THR A 123 -0.77 -2.43 1.72
N GLU A 124 0.30 -3.20 1.58
CA GLU A 124 1.58 -2.86 2.17
C GLU A 124 2.54 -2.41 1.06
N ILE A 125 3.29 -1.37 1.35
CA ILE A 125 4.32 -0.88 0.44
C ILE A 125 5.64 -1.02 1.17
N GLU A 126 6.48 -1.92 0.68
CA GLU A 126 7.74 -2.25 1.32
C GLU A 126 8.91 -1.73 0.49
N ILE A 127 9.88 -1.10 1.13
CA ILE A 127 11.10 -0.68 0.47
C ILE A 127 11.99 -1.90 0.34
N ILE A 128 12.30 -2.31 -0.90
CA ILE A 128 13.05 -3.54 -1.18
C ILE A 128 14.44 -3.27 -1.72
N GLN A 129 14.73 -2.03 -2.04
CA GLN A 129 16.08 -1.72 -2.53
C GLN A 129 16.39 -0.23 -2.39
#